data_674fbfa151fb2b5592b7dcf131bd6574
#
_entry.id   674fbfa151fb2b5592b7dcf131bd6574
#
_cell.length_a   1.000
_cell.length_b   1.000
_cell.length_c   1.000
_cell.angle_alpha   90.00
_cell.angle_beta   90.00
_cell.angle_gamma   90.00
#
_symmetry.space_group_name_H-M   'P 1'
#
loop_
_entity.id
_entity.type
_entity.pdbx_description
1 polymer ?
#
loop_
_entity_poly.entity_id
_entity_poly.type
_entity_poly.pdbx_seq_one_letter_code
_entity_poly.pdbx_strand_id
1 'polypeptide(L)'
;MATFYAVEIPFNYRSTCWFCGEPSDKKIKFPQYDYEINILDHLPLTIPSCKECSSIVNRSAFTSIYHYRDAIKKALTKKHQKVLSIGSNWTKKELEESELEGSAFEGFKRSAWPMFEMMQGRINYQGWPLVVNNQLLVVDSDNDSFEFDGVIYVSLDDAVTHAVKTFFLDEALFTRVLSVLGKNKFSQAIRLCRLYPNLTASNREDVFLEILDSIGL
;
A
#
# COMPACT_ATOMS: atom_id res chain seq x y z
N MET A 1 -2.08 -20.32 -29.71
CA MET A 1 -1.42 -20.03 -28.39
C MET A 1 -0.86 -18.67 -28.46
N ALA A 2 -1.14 -17.84 -27.46
CA ALA A 2 -0.60 -16.50 -27.40
C ALA A 2 0.92 -16.52 -27.10
N THR A 3 1.65 -15.63 -27.73
CA THR A 3 3.10 -15.47 -27.50
C THR A 3 3.30 -14.50 -26.34
N PHE A 4 3.98 -14.93 -25.27
CA PHE A 4 4.36 -14.10 -24.14
C PHE A 4 5.83 -13.72 -24.24
N TYR A 5 6.11 -12.44 -24.03
CA TYR A 5 7.44 -11.89 -24.13
C TYR A 5 8.10 -11.79 -22.75
N ALA A 6 9.31 -12.30 -22.62
CA ALA A 6 10.06 -12.18 -21.37
C ALA A 6 10.56 -10.73 -21.20
N VAL A 7 10.34 -10.15 -20.02
CA VAL A 7 10.96 -8.88 -19.67
C VAL A 7 12.46 -9.05 -19.46
N GLU A 8 13.25 -8.05 -19.86
CA GLU A 8 14.66 -8.01 -19.57
C GLU A 8 14.89 -7.77 -18.08
N ILE A 9 15.74 -8.60 -17.46
CA ILE A 9 16.01 -8.52 -16.03
C ILE A 9 17.41 -7.99 -15.83
N PRO A 10 17.59 -6.78 -15.28
CA PRO A 10 18.92 -6.26 -14.96
C PRO A 10 19.66 -7.18 -13.98
N PHE A 11 20.98 -7.25 -14.08
CA PHE A 11 21.80 -8.18 -13.31
C PHE A 11 21.52 -8.15 -11.81
N ASN A 12 21.36 -6.97 -11.23
CA ASN A 12 21.13 -6.77 -9.79
C ASN A 12 19.74 -7.23 -9.32
N TYR A 13 18.82 -7.51 -10.24
CA TYR A 13 17.45 -7.94 -9.94
C TYR A 13 17.18 -9.40 -10.31
N ARG A 14 18.23 -10.15 -10.64
CA ARG A 14 18.10 -11.60 -10.85
C ARG A 14 17.56 -12.23 -9.58
N SER A 15 16.57 -13.11 -9.73
CA SER A 15 15.87 -13.75 -8.61
C SER A 15 15.14 -12.78 -7.67
N THR A 16 14.65 -11.64 -8.18
CA THR A 16 13.88 -10.66 -7.42
C THR A 16 12.47 -10.53 -7.98
N CYS A 17 11.47 -10.49 -7.13
CA CYS A 17 10.08 -10.22 -7.51
C CYS A 17 9.92 -8.76 -7.96
N TRP A 18 9.43 -8.55 -9.17
CA TRP A 18 9.24 -7.20 -9.72
C TRP A 18 8.23 -6.37 -8.93
N PHE A 19 7.28 -7.01 -8.26
CA PHE A 19 6.20 -6.33 -7.54
C PHE A 19 6.60 -5.85 -6.14
N CYS A 20 7.42 -6.60 -5.40
CA CYS A 20 7.67 -6.32 -3.98
C CYS A 20 9.15 -6.44 -3.54
N GLY A 21 10.08 -6.71 -4.46
CA GLY A 21 11.50 -6.81 -4.13
C GLY A 21 11.94 -8.10 -3.43
N GLU A 22 11.01 -8.96 -3.00
CA GLU A 22 11.33 -10.22 -2.34
C GLU A 22 12.05 -11.21 -3.27
N PRO A 23 12.87 -12.11 -2.73
CA PRO A 23 13.48 -13.17 -3.53
C PRO A 23 12.45 -14.02 -4.28
N SER A 24 12.71 -14.30 -5.55
CA SER A 24 11.85 -15.14 -6.38
C SER A 24 12.62 -15.81 -7.51
N ASP A 25 12.39 -17.10 -7.68
CA ASP A 25 12.82 -17.92 -8.80
C ASP A 25 11.70 -18.17 -9.83
N LYS A 26 10.49 -17.65 -9.54
CA LYS A 26 9.28 -17.88 -10.34
C LYS A 26 9.01 -16.73 -11.29
N LYS A 27 8.30 -17.05 -12.37
CA LYS A 27 7.78 -16.07 -13.33
C LYS A 27 6.30 -16.33 -13.51
N ILE A 28 5.54 -15.27 -13.73
CA ILE A 28 4.12 -15.34 -14.09
C ILE A 28 3.92 -14.83 -15.51
N LYS A 29 2.87 -15.30 -16.16
CA LYS A 29 2.35 -14.74 -17.39
C LYS A 29 1.37 -13.61 -17.05
N PHE A 30 1.45 -12.51 -17.78
CA PHE A 30 0.49 -11.42 -17.71
C PHE A 30 0.05 -11.05 -19.13
N PRO A 31 -1.24 -11.06 -19.43
CA PRO A 31 -2.35 -11.40 -18.54
C PRO A 31 -2.37 -12.89 -18.18
N GLN A 32 -3.19 -13.23 -17.19
CA GLN A 32 -3.28 -14.61 -16.72
C GLN A 32 -4.04 -15.51 -17.72
N TYR A 33 -4.99 -14.92 -18.44
CA TYR A 33 -5.83 -15.64 -19.40
C TYR A 33 -5.66 -15.08 -20.81
N ASP A 34 -5.61 -15.96 -21.80
CA ASP A 34 -5.38 -15.61 -23.21
C ASP A 34 -6.46 -14.67 -23.79
N TYR A 35 -7.69 -14.71 -23.30
CA TYR A 35 -8.78 -13.83 -23.75
C TYR A 35 -8.62 -12.37 -23.28
N GLU A 36 -7.81 -12.11 -22.26
CA GLU A 36 -7.52 -10.77 -21.76
C GLU A 36 -6.47 -10.01 -22.59
N ILE A 37 -5.80 -10.70 -23.52
CA ILE A 37 -4.73 -10.10 -24.33
C ILE A 37 -5.24 -8.93 -25.16
N ASN A 38 -6.48 -9.00 -25.64
CA ASN A 38 -7.06 -7.97 -26.50
C ASN A 38 -7.36 -6.64 -25.78
N ILE A 39 -7.33 -6.63 -24.45
CA ILE A 39 -7.58 -5.40 -23.65
C ILE A 39 -6.30 -4.76 -23.15
N LEU A 40 -5.13 -5.36 -23.45
CA LEU A 40 -3.85 -4.85 -22.97
C LEU A 40 -3.38 -3.64 -23.75
N ASP A 41 -2.82 -2.67 -23.04
CA ASP A 41 -2.16 -1.48 -23.58
C ASP A 41 -0.71 -1.79 -24.04
N HIS A 42 -0.24 -3.03 -23.83
CA HIS A 42 1.11 -3.50 -24.16
C HIS A 42 1.15 -4.98 -24.53
N LEU A 43 2.29 -5.46 -24.97
CA LEU A 43 2.49 -6.88 -25.29
C LEU A 43 2.29 -7.78 -24.06
N PRO A 44 1.79 -9.03 -24.24
CA PRO A 44 1.71 -10.00 -23.15
C PRO A 44 3.10 -10.34 -22.61
N LEU A 45 3.24 -10.36 -21.28
CA LEU A 45 4.53 -10.43 -20.60
C LEU A 45 4.73 -11.71 -19.79
N THR A 46 5.99 -12.09 -19.64
CA THR A 46 6.44 -13.02 -18.59
C THR A 46 7.35 -12.26 -17.64
N ILE A 47 6.98 -12.18 -16.35
CA ILE A 47 7.61 -11.29 -15.36
C ILE A 47 7.93 -12.03 -14.06
N PRO A 48 9.07 -11.76 -13.38
CA PRO A 48 9.40 -12.34 -12.09
C PRO A 48 8.39 -11.97 -11.00
N SER A 49 7.91 -12.98 -10.27
CA SER A 49 6.93 -12.77 -9.19
C SER A 49 7.11 -13.81 -8.08
N CYS A 50 7.16 -13.40 -6.83
CA CYS A 50 7.15 -14.32 -5.70
C CYS A 50 5.77 -15.00 -5.54
N LYS A 51 5.74 -16.08 -4.76
CA LYS A 51 4.52 -16.85 -4.52
C LYS A 51 3.39 -15.99 -3.95
N GLU A 52 3.71 -15.06 -3.07
CA GLU A 52 2.70 -14.20 -2.46
C GLU A 52 2.08 -13.25 -3.50
N CYS A 53 2.89 -12.47 -4.21
CA CYS A 53 2.38 -11.55 -5.23
C CYS A 53 1.59 -12.26 -6.34
N SER A 54 2.02 -13.46 -6.76
CA SER A 54 1.32 -14.23 -7.79
C SER A 54 -0.03 -14.81 -7.33
N SER A 55 -0.25 -14.92 -6.02
CA SER A 55 -1.49 -15.51 -5.47
C SER A 55 -2.51 -14.46 -5.00
N ILE A 56 -2.11 -13.20 -4.86
CA ILE A 56 -2.94 -12.16 -4.24
C ILE A 56 -4.07 -11.67 -5.14
N VAL A 57 -3.84 -11.55 -6.45
CA VAL A 57 -4.80 -10.95 -7.38
C VAL A 57 -5.15 -11.96 -8.47
N ASN A 58 -6.26 -12.67 -8.29
CA ASN A 58 -6.59 -13.82 -9.15
C ASN A 58 -7.78 -13.62 -10.09
N ARG A 59 -8.48 -12.46 -10.14
CA ARG A 59 -9.80 -12.41 -10.82
C ARG A 59 -10.19 -11.11 -11.50
N SER A 60 -9.31 -10.15 -11.65
CA SER A 60 -9.64 -8.90 -12.34
C SER A 60 -8.86 -8.79 -13.64
N ALA A 61 -9.54 -8.44 -14.72
CA ALA A 61 -8.89 -8.06 -15.96
C ALA A 61 -8.20 -6.69 -15.79
N PHE A 62 -6.94 -6.61 -16.17
CA PHE A 62 -6.14 -5.38 -16.11
C PHE A 62 -5.67 -5.04 -17.52
N THR A 63 -5.71 -3.76 -17.87
CA THR A 63 -5.22 -3.28 -19.17
C THR A 63 -3.70 -3.18 -19.20
N SER A 64 -3.04 -3.02 -18.04
CA SER A 64 -1.59 -2.95 -17.98
C SER A 64 -1.00 -3.67 -16.77
N ILE A 65 0.27 -4.06 -16.90
CA ILE A 65 1.06 -4.66 -15.82
C ILE A 65 1.24 -3.68 -14.63
N TYR A 66 1.18 -2.37 -14.86
CA TYR A 66 1.29 -1.35 -13.83
C TYR A 66 0.02 -1.30 -12.98
N HIS A 67 -1.18 -1.33 -13.61
CA HIS A 67 -2.45 -1.46 -12.89
C HIS A 67 -2.51 -2.77 -12.06
N TYR A 68 -1.98 -3.86 -12.62
CA TYR A 68 -1.86 -5.11 -11.87
C TYR A 68 -0.91 -4.98 -10.68
N ARG A 69 0.22 -4.28 -10.82
CA ARG A 69 1.14 -3.96 -9.72
C ARG A 69 0.45 -3.16 -8.63
N ASP A 70 -0.32 -2.15 -8.99
CA ASP A 70 -1.05 -1.31 -8.04
C ASP A 70 -2.08 -2.13 -7.26
N ALA A 71 -2.81 -3.02 -7.92
CA ALA A 71 -3.72 -3.95 -7.25
C ALA A 71 -2.98 -4.90 -6.28
N ILE A 72 -1.79 -5.38 -6.64
CA ILE A 72 -0.93 -6.15 -5.73
C ILE A 72 -0.50 -5.31 -4.53
N LYS A 73 -0.07 -4.05 -4.74
CA LYS A 73 0.33 -3.15 -3.66
C LYS A 73 -0.82 -2.90 -2.67
N LYS A 74 -2.01 -2.59 -3.18
CA LYS A 74 -3.23 -2.45 -2.36
C LYS A 74 -3.52 -3.70 -1.54
N ALA A 75 -3.42 -4.86 -2.16
CA ALA A 75 -3.69 -6.13 -1.49
C ALA A 75 -2.62 -6.49 -0.44
N LEU A 76 -1.33 -6.19 -0.69
CA LEU A 76 -0.25 -6.33 0.28
C LEU A 76 -0.46 -5.41 1.48
N THR A 77 -0.77 -4.13 1.25
CA THR A 77 -1.08 -3.15 2.31
C THR A 77 -2.22 -3.65 3.20
N LYS A 78 -3.32 -4.12 2.59
CA LYS A 78 -4.46 -4.67 3.32
C LYS A 78 -4.09 -5.94 4.12
N LYS A 79 -3.34 -6.85 3.50
CA LYS A 79 -2.94 -8.11 4.14
C LYS A 79 -2.01 -7.90 5.33
N HIS A 80 -1.07 -6.95 5.21
CA HIS A 80 -0.04 -6.67 6.20
C HIS A 80 -0.34 -5.44 7.06
N GLN A 81 -1.59 -4.99 7.09
CA GLN A 81 -2.04 -3.80 7.80
C GLN A 81 -1.56 -3.76 9.25
N LYS A 82 -1.65 -4.88 10.00
CA LYS A 82 -1.23 -4.95 11.41
C LYS A 82 0.27 -4.70 11.59
N VAL A 83 1.08 -5.11 10.63
CA VAL A 83 2.52 -4.87 10.67
C VAL A 83 2.83 -3.41 10.32
N LEU A 84 2.15 -2.87 9.30
CA LEU A 84 2.31 -1.48 8.90
C LEU A 84 1.84 -0.50 9.97
N SER A 85 0.80 -0.85 10.75
CA SER A 85 0.32 -0.02 11.85
C SER A 85 1.35 0.15 13.00
N ILE A 86 2.40 -0.66 13.03
CA ILE A 86 3.50 -0.48 14.00
C ILE A 86 4.15 0.89 13.78
N GLY A 87 4.53 1.23 12.54
CA GLY A 87 5.15 2.51 12.22
C GLY A 87 4.23 3.71 12.42
N SER A 88 2.89 3.53 12.27
CA SER A 88 1.92 4.60 12.55
C SER A 88 1.62 4.82 14.04
N ASN A 89 1.91 3.84 14.90
CA ASN A 89 1.64 3.95 16.34
C ASN A 89 2.91 4.15 17.18
N TRP A 90 4.07 3.83 16.63
CA TRP A 90 5.35 3.85 17.32
C TRP A 90 6.44 4.44 16.43
N THR A 91 7.35 5.19 17.00
CA THR A 91 8.68 5.34 16.44
C THR A 91 9.57 4.20 16.94
N LYS A 92 10.68 3.94 16.25
CA LYS A 92 11.66 2.93 16.67
C LYS A 92 12.13 3.16 18.10
N LYS A 93 12.43 4.43 18.42
CA LYS A 93 12.91 4.83 19.75
C LYS A 93 11.86 4.60 20.83
N GLU A 94 10.61 5.03 20.62
CA GLU A 94 9.52 4.79 21.57
C GLU A 94 9.28 3.31 21.83
N LEU A 95 9.39 2.48 20.79
CA LEU A 95 9.24 1.04 20.94
C LEU A 95 10.39 0.42 21.76
N GLU A 96 11.63 0.85 21.51
CA GLU A 96 12.82 0.39 22.24
C GLU A 96 12.81 0.83 23.70
N GLU A 97 12.38 2.07 23.97
CA GLU A 97 12.34 2.69 25.32
C GLU A 97 11.04 2.36 26.09
N SER A 98 10.09 1.64 25.46
CA SER A 98 8.82 1.30 26.12
C SER A 98 9.03 0.44 27.37
N GLU A 99 8.32 0.77 28.45
CA GLU A 99 8.34 0.00 29.73
C GLU A 99 7.48 -1.27 29.69
N LEU A 100 7.25 -1.83 28.49
CA LEU A 100 6.51 -3.08 28.34
C LEU A 100 7.35 -4.24 28.88
N GLU A 101 6.86 -4.91 29.92
CA GLU A 101 7.55 -6.01 30.60
C GLU A 101 6.97 -7.38 30.25
N GLY A 102 7.82 -8.42 30.38
CA GLY A 102 7.46 -9.82 30.15
C GLY A 102 8.00 -10.37 28.83
N SER A 103 8.22 -11.69 28.81
CA SER A 103 8.90 -12.39 27.70
C SER A 103 8.22 -12.20 26.33
N ALA A 104 6.88 -12.09 26.31
CA ALA A 104 6.11 -11.83 25.08
C ALA A 104 6.38 -10.42 24.53
N PHE A 105 6.47 -9.42 25.41
CA PHE A 105 6.76 -8.03 25.02
C PHE A 105 8.22 -7.86 24.59
N GLU A 106 9.15 -8.54 25.20
CA GLU A 106 10.55 -8.54 24.77
C GLU A 106 10.71 -9.12 23.35
N GLY A 107 9.99 -10.18 23.05
CA GLY A 107 9.90 -10.73 21.69
C GLY A 107 9.32 -9.75 20.70
N PHE A 108 8.23 -9.07 21.09
CA PHE A 108 7.59 -8.05 20.26
C PHE A 108 8.52 -6.85 19.99
N LYS A 109 9.08 -6.23 21.02
CA LYS A 109 10.03 -5.12 20.88
C LYS A 109 11.14 -5.43 19.87
N ARG A 110 11.74 -6.61 19.97
CA ARG A 110 12.85 -7.04 19.12
C ARG A 110 12.45 -7.28 17.67
N SER A 111 11.23 -7.78 17.40
CA SER A 111 10.79 -8.19 16.06
C SER A 111 9.90 -7.18 15.36
N ALA A 112 9.17 -6.32 16.09
CA ALA A 112 8.14 -5.45 15.51
C ALA A 112 8.72 -4.46 14.51
N TRP A 113 9.78 -3.74 14.89
CA TRP A 113 10.36 -2.74 14.00
C TRP A 113 10.98 -3.34 12.73
N PRO A 114 11.81 -4.39 12.80
CA PRO A 114 12.30 -5.07 11.59
C PRO A 114 11.19 -5.60 10.68
N MET A 115 10.10 -6.10 11.25
CA MET A 115 8.93 -6.55 10.45
C MET A 115 8.26 -5.37 9.74
N PHE A 116 8.11 -4.23 10.41
CA PHE A 116 7.58 -3.01 9.80
C PHE A 116 8.47 -2.54 8.64
N GLU A 117 9.78 -2.38 8.88
CA GLU A 117 10.74 -1.95 7.84
C GLU A 117 10.71 -2.88 6.62
N MET A 118 10.65 -4.19 6.85
CA MET A 118 10.55 -5.17 5.77
C MET A 118 9.25 -4.98 4.96
N MET A 119 8.11 -4.83 5.61
CA MET A 119 6.83 -4.65 4.91
C MET A 119 6.74 -3.29 4.21
N GLN A 120 7.21 -2.23 4.85
CA GLN A 120 7.33 -0.90 4.26
C GLN A 120 8.18 -0.97 2.99
N GLY A 121 9.36 -1.60 3.06
CA GLY A 121 10.25 -1.78 1.90
C GLY A 121 9.58 -2.53 0.75
N ARG A 122 8.80 -3.57 1.03
CA ARG A 122 8.05 -4.33 0.02
C ARG A 122 6.95 -3.52 -0.65
N ILE A 123 6.23 -2.69 0.11
CA ILE A 123 5.16 -1.84 -0.42
C ILE A 123 5.76 -0.69 -1.23
N ASN A 124 6.82 -0.07 -0.73
CA ASN A 124 7.49 1.05 -1.37
C ASN A 124 8.34 0.65 -2.60
N TYR A 125 8.62 -0.64 -2.77
CA TYR A 125 9.43 -1.13 -3.88
C TYR A 125 8.78 -0.86 -5.23
N GLN A 126 9.47 -0.15 -6.13
CA GLN A 126 8.91 0.29 -7.42
C GLN A 126 9.21 -0.66 -8.60
N GLY A 127 9.99 -1.71 -8.36
CA GLY A 127 10.50 -2.56 -9.44
C GLY A 127 11.63 -1.86 -10.23
N TRP A 128 11.94 -2.41 -11.38
CA TRP A 128 12.86 -1.79 -12.36
C TRP A 128 12.08 -1.47 -13.64
N PRO A 129 12.57 -0.53 -14.48
CA PRO A 129 11.96 -0.22 -15.77
C PRO A 129 11.83 -1.48 -16.64
N LEU A 130 10.65 -1.75 -17.16
CA LEU A 130 10.41 -2.92 -17.98
C LEU A 130 10.88 -2.68 -19.41
N VAL A 131 11.77 -3.51 -19.90
CA VAL A 131 12.23 -3.53 -21.28
C VAL A 131 11.84 -4.86 -21.92
N VAL A 132 11.27 -4.79 -23.10
CA VAL A 132 10.83 -5.95 -23.90
C VAL A 132 11.30 -5.73 -25.34
N ASN A 133 12.03 -6.67 -25.92
CA ASN A 133 12.57 -6.58 -27.27
C ASN A 133 13.38 -5.25 -27.49
N ASN A 134 14.21 -4.87 -26.54
CA ASN A 134 14.98 -3.62 -26.51
C ASN A 134 14.12 -2.33 -26.52
N GLN A 135 12.83 -2.41 -26.20
CA GLN A 135 11.95 -1.26 -26.08
C GLN A 135 11.50 -1.08 -24.64
N LEU A 136 11.60 0.14 -24.13
CA LEU A 136 11.11 0.50 -22.80
C LEU A 136 9.57 0.47 -22.83
N LEU A 137 8.98 -0.26 -21.91
CA LEU A 137 7.53 -0.24 -21.71
C LEU A 137 7.17 1.03 -20.91
N VAL A 138 6.70 2.05 -21.64
CA VAL A 138 6.17 3.27 -21.04
C VAL A 138 4.65 3.13 -21.00
N VAL A 139 4.10 3.20 -19.79
CA VAL A 139 2.65 3.32 -19.59
C VAL A 139 2.44 4.58 -18.77
N ASP A 140 1.55 5.42 -19.22
CA ASP A 140 1.11 6.58 -18.44
C ASP A 140 0.49 6.08 -17.14
N SER A 141 1.25 6.18 -16.08
CA SER A 141 0.75 5.91 -14.73
C SER A 141 0.31 7.26 -14.16
N ASP A 142 -0.98 7.56 -14.23
CA ASP A 142 -1.62 8.61 -13.43
C ASP A 142 -1.58 8.19 -11.95
N ASN A 143 -0.38 8.03 -11.41
CA ASN A 143 -0.22 7.61 -10.03
C ASN A 143 -0.30 8.84 -9.11
N ASP A 144 -1.51 9.14 -8.64
CA ASP A 144 -1.79 9.97 -7.46
C ASP A 144 -1.34 9.25 -6.17
N SER A 145 -0.11 8.72 -6.17
CA SER A 145 0.43 8.06 -4.98
C SER A 145 0.48 9.03 -3.80
N PHE A 146 0.20 8.52 -2.62
CA PHE A 146 0.18 9.29 -1.38
C PHE A 146 1.12 8.66 -0.36
N GLU A 147 2.03 9.45 0.18
CA GLU A 147 2.95 9.00 1.24
C GLU A 147 2.46 9.44 2.61
N PHE A 148 2.43 8.49 3.55
CA PHE A 148 2.15 8.75 4.96
C PHE A 148 2.94 7.78 5.85
N ASP A 149 3.61 8.29 6.88
CA ASP A 149 4.49 7.53 7.81
C ASP A 149 5.52 6.65 7.08
N GLY A 150 6.06 7.16 5.96
CA GLY A 150 7.05 6.48 5.14
C GLY A 150 6.48 5.33 4.28
N VAL A 151 5.17 5.08 4.30
CA VAL A 151 4.49 4.12 3.43
C VAL A 151 3.92 4.83 2.22
N ILE A 152 4.24 4.35 1.02
CA ILE A 152 3.72 4.88 -0.25
C ILE A 152 2.47 4.08 -0.63
N TYR A 153 1.31 4.71 -0.51
CA TYR A 153 0.02 4.17 -0.92
C TYR A 153 -0.23 4.44 -2.41
N VAL A 154 -0.98 3.56 -3.06
CA VAL A 154 -1.34 3.73 -4.48
C VAL A 154 -2.25 4.95 -4.68
N SER A 155 -3.06 5.30 -3.67
CA SER A 155 -3.94 6.47 -3.70
C SER A 155 -4.16 7.03 -2.29
N LEU A 156 -4.69 8.26 -2.21
CA LEU A 156 -5.13 8.85 -0.94
C LEU A 156 -6.22 7.99 -0.28
N ASP A 157 -7.14 7.41 -1.05
CA ASP A 157 -8.21 6.56 -0.54
C ASP A 157 -7.69 5.27 0.13
N ASP A 158 -6.59 4.71 -0.40
CA ASP A 158 -5.93 3.56 0.23
C ASP A 158 -5.29 3.94 1.57
N ALA A 159 -4.71 5.15 1.67
CA ALA A 159 -4.20 5.69 2.93
C ALA A 159 -5.33 5.97 3.93
N VAL A 160 -6.44 6.55 3.49
CA VAL A 160 -7.66 6.76 4.30
C VAL A 160 -8.15 5.42 4.85
N THR A 161 -8.32 4.42 3.99
CA THR A 161 -8.77 3.08 4.40
C THR A 161 -7.83 2.46 5.43
N HIS A 162 -6.52 2.63 5.27
CA HIS A 162 -5.53 2.14 6.23
C HIS A 162 -5.62 2.89 7.56
N ALA A 163 -5.69 4.23 7.54
CA ALA A 163 -5.78 5.08 8.73
C ALA A 163 -7.06 4.80 9.54
N VAL A 164 -8.21 4.71 8.87
CA VAL A 164 -9.50 4.39 9.50
C VAL A 164 -9.41 3.09 10.30
N LYS A 165 -8.82 2.05 9.72
CA LYS A 165 -8.68 0.75 10.41
C LYS A 165 -7.60 0.74 11.48
N THR A 166 -6.50 1.46 11.27
CA THR A 166 -5.36 1.50 12.21
C THR A 166 -5.72 2.27 13.48
N PHE A 167 -6.46 3.38 13.33
CA PHE A 167 -6.79 4.29 14.42
C PHE A 167 -8.25 4.20 14.88
N PHE A 168 -9.04 3.26 14.31
CA PHE A 168 -10.46 3.03 14.63
C PHE A 168 -11.31 4.31 14.44
N LEU A 169 -11.08 5.03 13.32
CA LEU A 169 -11.79 6.26 13.02
C LEU A 169 -13.17 6.00 12.41
N ASP A 170 -14.10 6.96 12.59
CA ASP A 170 -15.31 7.01 11.75
C ASP A 170 -14.92 7.50 10.36
N GLU A 171 -15.09 6.65 9.35
CA GLU A 171 -14.65 6.90 7.97
C GLU A 171 -15.33 8.13 7.36
N ALA A 172 -16.63 8.32 7.62
CA ALA A 172 -17.39 9.44 7.09
C ALA A 172 -16.93 10.78 7.68
N LEU A 173 -16.69 10.83 9.01
CA LEU A 173 -16.13 12.01 9.67
C LEU A 173 -14.73 12.30 9.15
N PHE A 174 -13.87 11.28 9.11
CA PHE A 174 -12.47 11.45 8.69
C PHE A 174 -12.36 11.98 7.27
N THR A 175 -13.15 11.42 6.33
CA THR A 175 -13.17 11.88 4.94
C THR A 175 -13.65 13.32 4.83
N ARG A 176 -14.67 13.74 5.59
CA ARG A 176 -15.14 15.13 5.60
C ARG A 176 -14.12 16.10 6.18
N VAL A 177 -13.52 15.76 7.33
CA VAL A 177 -12.46 16.59 7.94
C VAL A 177 -11.27 16.73 7.00
N LEU A 178 -10.86 15.62 6.36
CA LEU A 178 -9.76 15.62 5.41
C LEU A 178 -10.07 16.46 4.17
N SER A 179 -11.31 16.45 3.67
CA SER A 179 -11.71 17.27 2.52
C SER A 179 -11.60 18.77 2.80
N VAL A 180 -11.83 19.20 4.05
CA VAL A 180 -11.68 20.60 4.47
C VAL A 180 -10.22 20.95 4.72
N LEU A 181 -9.48 20.10 5.42
CA LEU A 181 -8.09 20.35 5.76
C LEU A 181 -7.12 20.20 4.58
N GLY A 182 -7.46 19.34 3.62
CA GLY A 182 -6.60 18.93 2.52
C GLY A 182 -5.60 17.83 2.87
N LYS A 183 -5.14 17.13 1.85
CA LYS A 183 -4.26 15.95 1.99
C LYS A 183 -2.94 16.23 2.75
N ASN A 184 -2.43 17.45 2.68
CA ASN A 184 -1.19 17.85 3.36
C ASN A 184 -1.33 17.89 4.89
N LYS A 185 -2.56 17.90 5.42
CA LYS A 185 -2.86 17.89 6.85
C LYS A 185 -3.42 16.55 7.32
N PHE A 186 -3.05 15.46 6.65
CA PHE A 186 -3.54 14.10 6.92
C PHE A 186 -3.33 13.69 8.39
N SER A 187 -2.14 13.91 8.95
CA SER A 187 -1.83 13.65 10.37
C SER A 187 -2.71 14.48 11.32
N GLN A 188 -3.02 15.73 10.96
CA GLN A 188 -3.90 16.58 11.76
C GLN A 188 -5.33 16.05 11.75
N ALA A 189 -5.84 15.63 10.58
CA ALA A 189 -7.16 15.04 10.46
C ALA A 189 -7.29 13.77 11.32
N ILE A 190 -6.27 12.89 11.32
CA ILE A 190 -6.24 11.72 12.21
C ILE A 190 -6.33 12.14 13.67
N ARG A 191 -5.51 13.09 14.12
CA ARG A 191 -5.49 13.54 15.52
C ARG A 191 -6.85 14.07 15.97
N LEU A 192 -7.49 14.89 15.15
CA LEU A 192 -8.82 15.46 15.44
C LEU A 192 -9.88 14.35 15.54
N CYS A 193 -9.94 13.45 14.57
CA CYS A 193 -10.95 12.39 14.56
C CYS A 193 -10.75 11.35 15.69
N ARG A 194 -9.52 11.13 16.16
CA ARG A 194 -9.24 10.23 17.30
C ARG A 194 -9.79 10.71 18.63
N LEU A 195 -10.14 11.98 18.76
CA LEU A 195 -10.77 12.54 19.96
C LEU A 195 -12.23 12.04 20.14
N TYR A 196 -12.82 11.53 19.08
CA TYR A 196 -14.23 11.12 19.06
C TYR A 196 -14.40 9.62 18.75
N PRO A 197 -13.95 8.73 19.65
CA PRO A 197 -14.18 7.29 19.50
C PRO A 197 -15.68 7.01 19.69
N ASN A 198 -16.20 5.98 19.06
CA ASN A 198 -17.61 5.55 19.19
C ASN A 198 -18.65 6.57 18.67
N LEU A 199 -18.33 7.30 17.64
CA LEU A 199 -19.21 8.25 16.99
C LEU A 199 -20.44 7.52 16.42
N THR A 200 -21.64 8.08 16.69
CA THR A 200 -22.90 7.62 16.08
C THR A 200 -23.27 8.50 14.88
N ALA A 201 -24.10 7.96 13.98
CA ALA A 201 -24.57 8.74 12.83
C ALA A 201 -25.30 10.04 13.24
N SER A 202 -25.97 10.04 14.41
CA SER A 202 -26.73 11.21 14.92
C SER A 202 -25.82 12.35 15.40
N ASN A 203 -24.63 12.05 15.94
CA ASN A 203 -23.75 13.09 16.49
C ASN A 203 -22.62 13.50 15.51
N ARG A 204 -22.56 12.85 14.33
CA ARG A 204 -21.48 13.10 13.37
C ARG A 204 -21.43 14.55 12.89
N GLU A 205 -22.59 15.15 12.65
CA GLU A 205 -22.68 16.54 12.20
C GLU A 205 -22.23 17.51 13.28
N ASP A 206 -22.70 17.32 14.52
CA ASP A 206 -22.32 18.19 15.65
C ASP A 206 -20.82 18.13 15.91
N VAL A 207 -20.24 16.92 15.90
CA VAL A 207 -18.79 16.72 16.06
C VAL A 207 -18.01 17.33 14.89
N PHE A 208 -18.51 17.24 13.67
CA PHE A 208 -17.86 17.87 12.53
C PHE A 208 -17.81 19.40 12.69
N LEU A 209 -18.92 20.04 13.10
CA LEU A 209 -18.98 21.47 13.36
C LEU A 209 -18.05 21.89 14.51
N GLU A 210 -18.00 21.09 15.60
CA GLU A 210 -17.08 21.32 16.71
C GLU A 210 -15.61 21.27 16.26
N ILE A 211 -15.27 20.32 15.41
CA ILE A 211 -13.92 20.25 14.83
C ILE A 211 -13.62 21.50 14.00
N LEU A 212 -14.55 21.95 13.14
CA LEU A 212 -14.36 23.16 12.33
C LEU A 212 -14.13 24.40 13.19
N ASP A 213 -14.95 24.59 14.22
CA ASP A 213 -14.80 25.70 15.17
C ASP A 213 -13.42 25.64 15.87
N SER A 214 -12.98 24.45 16.28
CA SER A 214 -11.68 24.25 16.94
C SER A 214 -10.46 24.62 16.07
N ILE A 215 -10.62 24.61 14.76
CA ILE A 215 -9.57 24.98 13.78
C ILE A 215 -9.78 26.35 13.15
N GLY A 216 -10.80 27.09 13.59
CA GLY A 216 -11.10 28.46 13.17
C GLY A 216 -11.75 28.56 11.78
N LEU A 217 -12.56 27.60 11.40
CA LEU A 217 -13.30 27.53 10.14
C LEU A 217 -14.82 27.56 10.35
#